data_69c1b2785ea9cc883ee3ffb8a89b9297
#
_entry.id   69c1b2785ea9cc883ee3ffb8a89b9297
#
_cell.length_a   1.000
_cell.length_b   1.000
_cell.length_c   1.000
_cell.angle_alpha   90.00
_cell.angle_beta   90.00
_cell.angle_gamma   90.00
#
_symmetry.space_group_name_H-M   'P 1'
#
loop_
_entity.id
_entity.type
_entity.pdbx_description
1 polymer ?
#
loop_
_entity_poly.entity_id
_entity_poly.type
_entity_poly.pdbx_seq_one_letter_code
_entity_poly.pdbx_strand_id
1 'polypeptide(L)'
;MATLKPTLTITNADSTTDTLSITSTDTLTVSKPSVNTARTSIATGSAQALIPSNAKFSYVYIKVISGANTTDWLQVLLGGHSKLKIRVGEFTWLPLYSTQAITAEAYGGACVVEYGYWSI
;
A
#
# COMPACT_ATOMS: atom_id res chain seq x y z
N MET A 1 12.39 19.83 -0.53
CA MET A 1 10.97 19.42 -0.62
C MET A 1 10.75 18.70 -1.94
N ALA A 2 9.98 17.67 -1.93
CA ALA A 2 9.61 16.94 -3.13
C ALA A 2 8.11 17.11 -3.41
N THR A 3 7.74 17.03 -4.67
CA THR A 3 6.35 17.08 -5.09
C THR A 3 5.94 15.70 -5.55
N LEU A 4 4.88 15.16 -4.96
CA LEU A 4 4.25 13.92 -5.37
C LEU A 4 2.95 14.20 -6.10
N LYS A 5 2.70 13.43 -7.15
CA LYS A 5 1.48 13.57 -7.93
C LYS A 5 0.80 12.20 -8.06
N PRO A 6 0.10 11.76 -7.01
CA PRO A 6 -0.67 10.53 -7.12
C PRO A 6 -1.81 10.70 -8.10
N THR A 7 -1.99 9.72 -8.97
CA THR A 7 -3.07 9.69 -9.96
C THR A 7 -3.72 8.33 -9.92
N LEU A 8 -5.04 8.30 -9.71
CA LEU A 8 -5.86 7.11 -9.79
C LEU A 8 -6.71 7.17 -11.04
N THR A 9 -6.63 6.13 -11.86
CA THR A 9 -7.50 5.97 -13.03
C THR A 9 -8.23 4.64 -12.93
N ILE A 10 -9.55 4.68 -13.01
CA ILE A 10 -10.39 3.49 -13.02
C ILE A 10 -11.25 3.54 -14.26
N THR A 11 -11.11 2.53 -15.10
CA THR A 11 -11.92 2.37 -16.31
C THR A 11 -12.44 0.95 -16.37
N ASN A 12 -13.61 0.77 -16.99
CA ASN A 12 -14.07 -0.59 -17.27
C ASN A 12 -13.37 -1.12 -18.52
N ALA A 13 -12.96 -2.38 -18.46
CA ALA A 13 -12.25 -3.05 -19.56
C ALA A 13 -13.20 -3.70 -20.55
N ASP A 14 -14.49 -3.77 -20.26
CA ASP A 14 -15.49 -4.44 -21.08
C ASP A 14 -16.13 -3.47 -22.07
N SER A 15 -16.57 -4.00 -23.21
CA SER A 15 -17.34 -3.25 -24.21
C SER A 15 -18.84 -3.21 -23.87
N THR A 16 -19.17 -3.02 -22.60
CA THR A 16 -20.56 -2.91 -22.15
C THR A 16 -21.13 -1.52 -22.48
N THR A 17 -22.43 -1.39 -22.39
CA THR A 17 -23.12 -0.11 -22.65
C THR A 17 -22.82 0.94 -21.59
N ASP A 18 -22.41 0.54 -20.39
CA ASP A 18 -22.05 1.44 -19.32
C ASP A 18 -20.56 1.72 -19.35
N THR A 19 -20.21 2.99 -19.43
CA THR A 19 -18.81 3.42 -19.41
C THR A 19 -18.46 3.98 -18.05
N LEU A 20 -17.47 3.37 -17.41
CA LEU A 20 -16.87 3.89 -16.18
C LEU A 20 -15.51 4.49 -16.49
N SER A 21 -15.34 5.76 -16.19
CA SER A 21 -14.05 6.44 -16.32
C SER A 21 -13.90 7.41 -15.14
N ILE A 22 -13.00 7.07 -14.24
CA ILE A 22 -12.67 7.91 -13.07
C ILE A 22 -11.18 8.20 -13.13
N THR A 23 -10.85 9.49 -13.09
CA THR A 23 -9.47 9.94 -12.95
C THR A 23 -9.41 10.97 -11.84
N SER A 24 -8.62 10.69 -10.81
CA SER A 24 -8.36 11.62 -9.73
C SER A 24 -6.86 11.86 -9.62
N THR A 25 -6.49 13.12 -9.56
CA THR A 25 -5.10 13.53 -9.44
C THR A 25 -4.98 14.55 -8.31
N ASP A 26 -3.96 14.38 -7.48
CA ASP A 26 -3.61 15.35 -6.47
C ASP A 26 -2.15 15.80 -6.66
N THR A 27 -1.80 16.90 -6.06
CA THR A 27 -0.42 17.39 -6.05
C THR A 27 -0.05 17.69 -4.61
N LEU A 28 0.90 16.92 -4.09
CA LEU A 28 1.31 16.97 -2.70
C LEU A 28 2.75 17.46 -2.60
N THR A 29 2.97 18.44 -1.73
CA THR A 29 4.33 18.84 -1.36
C THR A 29 4.69 18.10 -0.08
N VAL A 30 5.71 17.25 -0.16
CA VAL A 30 6.17 16.46 0.98
C VAL A 30 7.49 17.00 1.48
N SER A 31 7.62 17.12 2.80
CA SER A 31 8.83 17.64 3.43
C SER A 31 9.97 16.63 3.41
N LYS A 32 9.62 15.35 3.43
CA LYS A 32 10.59 14.26 3.33
C LYS A 32 9.95 13.09 2.59
N PRO A 33 10.55 12.64 1.49
CA PRO A 33 10.38 11.25 1.12
C PRO A 33 11.17 10.44 2.14
N SER A 34 10.48 9.86 3.10
CA SER A 34 11.13 9.03 4.13
C SER A 34 11.68 7.77 3.51
N VAL A 35 11.01 7.30 2.47
CA VAL A 35 11.41 6.16 1.65
C VAL A 35 10.97 6.47 0.23
N ASN A 36 11.88 6.36 -0.72
CA ASN A 36 11.48 6.06 -2.09
C ASN A 36 10.81 4.69 -2.05
N THR A 37 10.44 4.04 -3.02
CA THR A 37 9.84 2.72 -2.92
C THR A 37 10.88 1.69 -2.45
N ALA A 38 10.48 0.81 -1.54
CA ALA A 38 11.29 -0.32 -1.09
C ALA A 38 10.51 -1.62 -1.31
N ARG A 39 11.21 -2.72 -1.45
CA ARG A 39 10.61 -4.06 -1.57
C ARG A 39 11.12 -4.95 -0.46
N THR A 40 10.21 -5.77 0.07
CA THR A 40 10.54 -6.74 1.09
C THR A 40 9.67 -7.98 0.93
N SER A 41 10.14 -9.10 1.47
CA SER A 41 9.36 -10.33 1.54
C SER A 41 8.69 -10.43 2.90
N ILE A 42 7.39 -10.66 2.91
CA ILE A 42 6.61 -10.85 4.14
C ILE A 42 6.25 -12.32 4.26
N ALA A 43 6.64 -12.93 5.38
CA ALA A 43 6.39 -14.33 5.65
C ALA A 43 4.97 -14.56 6.21
N THR A 44 4.55 -15.80 6.20
CA THR A 44 3.35 -16.26 6.91
C THR A 44 3.65 -16.50 8.38
N GLY A 45 2.61 -16.55 9.20
CA GLY A 45 2.67 -17.01 10.58
C GLY A 45 2.83 -15.93 11.63
N SER A 46 3.35 -14.77 11.28
CA SER A 46 3.46 -13.65 12.21
C SER A 46 3.55 -12.31 11.49
N ALA A 47 3.04 -11.26 12.12
CA ALA A 47 3.12 -9.93 11.57
C ALA A 47 4.56 -9.38 11.63
N GLN A 48 4.99 -8.78 10.54
CA GLN A 48 6.32 -8.16 10.41
C GLN A 48 6.18 -6.65 10.27
N ALA A 49 7.12 -5.90 10.84
CA ALA A 49 7.12 -4.46 10.72
C ALA A 49 7.36 -4.04 9.27
N LEU A 50 6.46 -3.21 8.75
CA LEU A 50 6.59 -2.60 7.42
C LEU A 50 7.01 -1.14 7.57
N ILE A 51 6.32 -0.39 8.42
CA ILE A 51 6.64 1.00 8.74
C ILE A 51 6.74 1.10 10.27
N PRO A 52 7.88 1.57 10.81
CA PRO A 52 8.08 1.63 12.26
C PRO A 52 7.22 2.72 12.92
N SER A 53 6.92 2.54 14.20
CA SER A 53 6.06 3.44 14.97
C SER A 53 6.64 4.83 15.18
N ASN A 54 7.96 5.00 15.06
CA ASN A 54 8.63 6.29 15.19
C ASN A 54 8.66 7.07 13.87
N ALA A 55 8.24 6.47 12.77
CA ALA A 55 8.11 7.17 11.50
C ALA A 55 6.88 8.07 11.52
N LYS A 56 7.07 9.32 11.10
CA LYS A 56 5.95 10.22 10.88
C LYS A 56 5.58 10.15 9.39
N PHE A 57 4.33 9.85 9.12
CA PHE A 57 3.87 9.75 7.74
C PHE A 57 2.42 10.22 7.62
N SER A 58 2.10 10.75 6.46
CA SER A 58 0.75 11.20 6.10
C SER A 58 0.17 10.39 4.97
N TYR A 59 1.02 9.77 4.16
CA TYR A 59 0.62 8.99 2.99
C TYR A 59 1.40 7.69 2.94
N VAL A 60 0.70 6.61 2.61
CA VAL A 60 1.28 5.27 2.51
C VAL A 60 0.85 4.62 1.20
N TYR A 61 1.80 4.00 0.54
CA TYR A 61 1.60 3.17 -0.64
C TYR A 61 2.02 1.75 -0.34
N ILE A 62 1.18 0.78 -0.68
CA ILE A 62 1.49 -0.64 -0.52
C ILE A 62 0.95 -1.39 -1.74
N LYS A 63 1.80 -2.23 -2.33
CA LYS A 63 1.43 -3.11 -3.43
C LYS A 63 1.99 -4.51 -3.19
N VAL A 64 1.18 -5.53 -3.41
CA VAL A 64 1.64 -6.92 -3.42
C VAL A 64 2.09 -7.27 -4.84
N ILE A 65 3.40 -7.37 -5.03
CA ILE A 65 4.01 -7.60 -6.34
C ILE A 65 3.84 -9.05 -6.79
N SER A 66 4.09 -10.00 -5.87
CA SER A 66 4.01 -11.42 -6.15
C SER A 66 3.76 -12.21 -4.88
N GLY A 67 3.31 -13.44 -5.03
CA GLY A 67 3.15 -14.42 -3.97
C GLY A 67 3.50 -15.80 -4.49
N ALA A 68 3.52 -16.80 -3.61
CA ALA A 68 3.74 -18.18 -4.00
C ALA A 68 2.60 -18.69 -4.90
N ASN A 69 1.38 -18.21 -4.66
CA ASN A 69 0.19 -18.52 -5.45
C ASN A 69 -0.58 -17.25 -5.75
N THR A 70 -1.39 -17.27 -6.80
CA THR A 70 -2.23 -16.13 -7.19
C THR A 70 -3.34 -15.83 -6.19
N THR A 71 -3.66 -16.78 -5.31
CA THR A 71 -4.66 -16.63 -4.26
C THR A 71 -4.10 -16.09 -2.94
N ASP A 72 -2.79 -15.94 -2.85
CA ASP A 72 -2.13 -15.40 -1.66
C ASP A 72 -2.51 -13.93 -1.45
N TRP A 73 -2.47 -13.51 -0.21
CA TRP A 73 -2.84 -12.14 0.12
C TRP A 73 -2.06 -11.65 1.35
N LEU A 74 -2.04 -10.36 1.48
CA LEU A 74 -1.38 -9.66 2.58
C LEU A 74 -2.43 -9.03 3.49
N GLN A 75 -2.30 -9.28 4.79
CA GLN A 75 -3.04 -8.54 5.80
C GLN A 75 -2.19 -7.37 6.28
N VAL A 76 -2.75 -6.18 6.26
CA VAL A 76 -2.08 -4.98 6.79
C VAL A 76 -2.76 -4.58 8.10
N LEU A 77 -1.95 -4.40 9.14
CA LEU A 77 -2.42 -4.06 10.47
C LEU A 77 -1.94 -2.66 10.86
N LEU A 78 -2.84 -1.89 11.44
CA LEU A 78 -2.57 -0.59 12.02
C LEU A 78 -2.75 -0.69 13.53
N GLY A 79 -1.66 -0.47 14.29
CA GLY A 79 -1.69 -0.59 15.73
C GLY A 79 -2.08 -1.98 16.24
N GLY A 80 -1.71 -3.02 15.49
CA GLY A 80 -2.05 -4.40 15.83
C GLY A 80 -3.45 -4.85 15.40
N HIS A 81 -4.21 -3.99 14.76
CA HIS A 81 -5.55 -4.31 14.27
C HIS A 81 -5.57 -4.46 12.75
N SER A 82 -6.16 -5.55 12.28
CA SER A 82 -6.32 -5.83 10.86
C SER A 82 -7.21 -4.78 10.18
N LYS A 83 -6.71 -4.14 9.13
CA LYS A 83 -7.41 -3.08 8.40
C LYS A 83 -7.56 -3.34 6.91
N LEU A 84 -6.56 -3.95 6.29
CA LEU A 84 -6.54 -4.12 4.84
C LEU A 84 -6.26 -5.56 4.47
N LYS A 85 -6.86 -5.99 3.38
CA LYS A 85 -6.55 -7.24 2.70
C LYS A 85 -6.18 -6.90 1.25
N ILE A 86 -4.93 -7.15 0.89
CA ILE A 86 -4.40 -6.83 -0.43
C ILE A 86 -3.96 -8.14 -1.09
N ARG A 87 -4.57 -8.47 -2.21
CA ARG A 87 -4.23 -9.68 -2.98
C ARG A 87 -3.04 -9.44 -3.89
N VAL A 88 -2.48 -10.50 -4.41
CA VAL A 88 -1.40 -10.41 -5.40
C VAL A 88 -1.84 -9.54 -6.58
N GLY A 89 -1.03 -8.56 -6.92
CA GLY A 89 -1.31 -7.58 -7.97
C GLY A 89 -2.11 -6.36 -7.54
N GLU A 90 -2.75 -6.40 -6.38
CA GLU A 90 -3.50 -5.25 -5.86
C GLU A 90 -2.58 -4.25 -5.17
N PHE A 91 -3.04 -3.01 -5.11
CA PHE A 91 -2.30 -1.92 -4.46
C PHE A 91 -3.25 -1.00 -3.73
N THR A 92 -2.69 -0.20 -2.82
CA THR A 92 -3.42 0.86 -2.13
C THR A 92 -2.56 2.10 -1.96
N TRP A 93 -3.21 3.25 -2.01
CA TRP A 93 -2.66 4.55 -1.64
C TRP A 93 -3.59 5.14 -0.59
N LEU A 94 -3.05 5.43 0.59
CA LEU A 94 -3.87 5.89 1.71
C LEU A 94 -3.30 7.17 2.32
N PRO A 95 -4.12 8.24 2.42
CA PRO A 95 -3.88 9.29 3.40
C PRO A 95 -4.21 8.74 4.79
N LEU A 96 -3.28 8.84 5.73
CA LEU A 96 -3.44 8.30 7.07
C LEU A 96 -3.15 9.35 8.13
N TYR A 97 -3.98 9.36 9.16
CA TYR A 97 -3.71 10.06 10.40
C TYR A 97 -3.31 9.00 11.45
N SER A 98 -2.02 8.71 11.51
CA SER A 98 -1.53 7.71 12.45
C SER A 98 -0.06 7.93 12.80
N THR A 99 0.24 7.68 14.06
CA THR A 99 1.61 7.56 14.57
C THR A 99 1.94 6.12 14.93
N GLN A 100 1.06 5.19 14.62
CA GLN A 100 1.20 3.78 14.96
C GLN A 100 1.98 3.04 13.89
N ALA A 101 2.67 1.97 14.31
CA ALA A 101 3.37 1.10 13.38
C ALA A 101 2.40 0.45 12.39
N ILE A 102 2.84 0.30 11.16
CA ILE A 102 2.16 -0.52 10.16
C ILE A 102 2.90 -1.84 10.07
N THR A 103 2.20 -2.93 10.33
CA THR A 103 2.71 -4.28 10.22
C THR A 103 1.95 -5.04 9.15
N ALA A 104 2.52 -6.13 8.67
CA ALA A 104 1.91 -6.94 7.63
C ALA A 104 2.20 -8.41 7.85
N GLU A 105 1.25 -9.26 7.50
CA GLU A 105 1.35 -10.71 7.57
C GLU A 105 0.83 -11.31 6.29
N ALA A 106 1.57 -12.26 5.72
CA ALA A 106 1.14 -12.95 4.51
C ALA A 106 0.30 -14.18 4.86
N TYR A 107 -0.68 -14.47 4.01
CA TYR A 107 -1.54 -15.63 4.11
C TYR A 107 -1.51 -16.44 2.81
N GLY A 108 -1.47 -17.74 2.95
CA GLY A 108 -1.35 -18.68 1.84
C GLY A 108 0.10 -19.00 1.48
N GLY A 109 0.94 -18.00 1.40
CA GLY A 109 2.37 -18.11 1.14
C GLY A 109 3.03 -16.76 1.33
N ALA A 110 4.36 -16.72 1.32
CA ALA A 110 5.11 -15.48 1.44
C ALA A 110 4.80 -14.54 0.27
N CYS A 111 4.66 -13.25 0.56
CA CYS A 111 4.38 -12.21 -0.44
C CYS A 111 5.57 -11.27 -0.56
N VAL A 112 5.88 -10.87 -1.80
CA VAL A 112 6.80 -9.76 -2.06
C VAL A 112 5.98 -8.47 -2.14
N VAL A 113 6.35 -7.50 -1.32
CA VAL A 113 5.59 -6.26 -1.13
C VAL A 113 6.47 -5.08 -1.51
N GLU A 114 5.91 -4.17 -2.29
CA GLU A 114 6.49 -2.86 -2.57
C GLU A 114 5.73 -1.82 -1.76
N TYR A 115 6.45 -0.95 -1.09
CA TYR A 115 5.82 0.05 -0.23
C TYR A 115 6.60 1.35 -0.19
N GLY A 116 5.92 2.41 0.20
CA GLY A 116 6.52 3.70 0.48
C GLY A 116 5.66 4.50 1.44
N TYR A 117 6.26 5.49 2.09
CA TYR A 117 5.55 6.40 2.97
C TYR A 117 6.17 7.79 2.94
N TRP A 118 5.31 8.80 3.09
CA TRP A 118 5.71 10.20 2.97
C TRP A 118 5.03 11.04 4.04
N SER A 119 5.72 12.09 4.46
CA SER A 119 5.17 13.09 5.38
C SER A 119 5.06 14.45 4.72
N ILE A 120 4.05 15.18 5.12
CA ILE A 120 3.87 16.57 4.72
C ILE A 120 4.71 17.49 5.61
#